data_38f80f9957912b31c7123a604d83bd33
#
_entry.id   38f80f9957912b31c7123a604d83bd33
#
_cell.length_a   1.000
_cell.length_b   1.000
_cell.length_c   1.000
_cell.angle_alpha   90.00
_cell.angle_beta   90.00
_cell.angle_gamma   90.00
#
_symmetry.space_group_name_H-M   'P 1'
#
loop_
_entity.id
_entity.type
_entity.pdbx_description
1 polymer ?
#
loop_
_entity_poly.entity_id
_entity_poly.type
_entity_poly.pdbx_seq_one_letter_code
_entity_poly.pdbx_strand_id
1 'polypeptide(L)'
;MSYDKALIAGKLRRWEKHLMRFRLPEWDEIPDFGLYMEQTVDLLRKYLDYLPPELKNEEVVTSSAINNYVRRGIMPGPIKKKYYRPHIACLLMICTLKQSLNMSMIKIALPTCECSADARCDECAKSPVGSAENSCTSGVRSAYESFISRHDLTAKYFVQQVRLASAALLDHDEKPDIAVQTTEELLSLIHI
;
A
#
# COMPACT_ATOMS: atom_id res chain seq x y z
N MET A 1 27.91 -25.47 3.77
CA MET A 1 28.05 -24.32 2.87
C MET A 1 28.48 -23.12 3.70
N SER A 2 29.67 -22.60 3.44
CA SER A 2 30.13 -21.37 4.12
C SER A 2 29.52 -20.18 3.37
N TYR A 3 28.71 -19.38 4.03
CA TYR A 3 28.15 -18.15 3.47
C TYR A 3 28.97 -16.95 3.95
N ASP A 4 29.09 -15.94 3.09
CA ASP A 4 29.78 -14.70 3.42
C ASP A 4 28.89 -13.84 4.34
N LYS A 5 29.23 -13.84 5.64
CA LYS A 5 28.52 -13.07 6.66
C LYS A 5 28.52 -11.57 6.36
N ALA A 6 29.61 -11.02 5.85
CA ALA A 6 29.73 -9.59 5.54
C ALA A 6 28.80 -9.18 4.38
N LEU A 7 28.71 -10.02 3.35
CA LEU A 7 27.82 -9.80 2.22
C LEU A 7 26.35 -9.83 2.67
N ILE A 8 25.97 -10.79 3.51
CA ILE A 8 24.61 -10.89 4.05
C ILE A 8 24.28 -9.67 4.90
N ALA A 9 25.14 -9.29 5.84
CA ALA A 9 24.97 -8.11 6.68
C ALA A 9 24.81 -6.83 5.83
N GLY A 10 25.62 -6.67 4.80
CA GLY A 10 25.52 -5.54 3.87
C GLY A 10 24.18 -5.49 3.12
N LYS A 11 23.67 -6.63 2.67
CA LYS A 11 22.35 -6.71 2.03
C LYS A 11 21.22 -6.37 3.01
N LEU A 12 21.23 -6.95 4.22
CA LEU A 12 20.20 -6.71 5.23
C LEU A 12 20.15 -5.24 5.66
N ARG A 13 21.31 -4.57 5.88
CA ARG A 13 21.36 -3.14 6.18
C ARG A 13 20.79 -2.26 5.06
N ARG A 14 21.02 -2.62 3.79
CA ARG A 14 20.42 -1.92 2.65
C ARG A 14 18.91 -2.06 2.61
N TRP A 15 18.42 -3.28 2.82
CA TRP A 15 16.99 -3.56 2.92
C TRP A 15 16.32 -2.80 4.05
N GLU A 16 16.92 -2.84 5.24
CA GLU A 16 16.44 -2.10 6.40
C GLU A 16 16.32 -0.60 6.10
N LYS A 17 17.39 0.01 5.59
CA LYS A 17 17.42 1.44 5.23
C LYS A 17 16.34 1.77 4.20
N HIS A 18 16.09 0.87 3.26
CA HIS A 18 15.08 1.03 2.22
C HIS A 18 13.67 0.98 2.83
N LEU A 19 13.35 -0.05 3.59
CA LEU A 19 12.06 -0.24 4.24
C LEU A 19 11.72 0.88 5.24
N MET A 20 12.71 1.40 5.98
CA MET A 20 12.51 2.51 6.90
C MET A 20 12.23 3.85 6.22
N ARG A 21 12.60 4.00 4.96
CA ARG A 21 12.36 5.22 4.17
C ARG A 21 11.08 5.16 3.38
N PHE A 22 10.63 3.97 3.05
CA PHE A 22 9.43 3.77 2.26
C PHE A 22 8.19 4.10 3.11
N ARG A 23 7.37 5.00 2.61
CA ARG A 23 6.01 5.24 3.10
C ARG A 23 5.07 5.45 1.93
N LEU A 24 3.85 5.02 2.09
CA LEU A 24 2.78 5.38 1.17
C LEU A 24 2.42 6.87 1.35
N PRO A 25 1.93 7.54 0.30
CA PRO A 25 1.52 8.94 0.41
C PRO A 25 0.35 9.07 1.39
N GLU A 26 0.31 10.15 2.15
CA GLU A 26 -0.86 10.51 2.92
C GLU A 26 -2.02 10.91 2.01
N TRP A 27 -3.25 10.89 2.53
CA TRP A 27 -4.43 11.21 1.71
C TRP A 27 -4.29 12.53 0.96
N ASP A 28 -3.82 13.58 1.63
CA ASP A 28 -3.69 14.92 1.05
C ASP A 28 -2.49 15.09 0.12
N GLU A 29 -1.53 14.16 0.13
CA GLU A 29 -0.43 14.09 -0.82
C GLU A 29 -0.85 13.48 -2.16
N ILE A 30 -2.00 12.78 -2.21
CA ILE A 30 -2.56 12.26 -3.47
C ILE A 30 -3.24 13.40 -4.22
N PRO A 31 -2.96 13.59 -5.53
CA PRO A 31 -3.59 14.63 -6.33
C PRO A 31 -5.12 14.55 -6.30
N ASP A 32 -5.79 15.68 -6.13
CA ASP A 32 -7.25 15.80 -6.11
C ASP A 32 -7.86 16.06 -7.50
N PHE A 33 -7.02 16.37 -8.48
CA PHE A 33 -7.44 16.55 -9.88
C PHE A 33 -7.40 15.22 -10.66
N GLY A 34 -8.22 15.16 -11.72
CA GLY A 34 -8.36 13.94 -12.52
C GLY A 34 -7.16 13.67 -13.43
N LEU A 35 -6.56 12.49 -13.30
CA LEU A 35 -5.44 11.98 -14.11
C LEU A 35 -5.92 11.02 -15.18
N TYR A 36 -5.31 11.05 -16.36
CA TYR A 36 -5.50 10.02 -17.38
C TYR A 36 -4.75 8.74 -17.01
N MET A 37 -5.12 7.62 -17.66
CA MET A 37 -4.57 6.29 -17.37
C MET A 37 -3.03 6.27 -17.27
N GLU A 38 -2.34 6.80 -18.27
CA GLU A 38 -0.86 6.80 -18.30
C GLU A 38 -0.27 7.59 -17.14
N GLN A 39 -0.82 8.78 -16.87
CA GLN A 39 -0.41 9.62 -15.74
C GLN A 39 -0.65 8.91 -14.40
N THR A 40 -1.76 8.16 -14.29
CA THR A 40 -2.08 7.38 -13.10
C THR A 40 -1.06 6.25 -12.91
N VAL A 41 -0.72 5.54 -13.97
CA VAL A 41 0.30 4.47 -13.92
C VAL A 41 1.66 5.03 -13.51
N ASP A 42 2.08 6.15 -14.09
CA ASP A 42 3.38 6.78 -13.75
C ASP A 42 3.41 7.29 -12.30
N LEU A 43 2.30 7.84 -11.82
CA LEU A 43 2.18 8.27 -10.42
C LEU A 43 2.25 7.07 -9.46
N LEU A 44 1.53 6.00 -9.76
CA LEU A 44 1.56 4.77 -8.96
C LEU A 44 2.94 4.13 -8.94
N ARG A 45 3.66 4.13 -10.07
CA ARG A 45 5.05 3.64 -10.11
C ARG A 45 5.95 4.43 -9.17
N LYS A 46 5.80 5.75 -9.09
CA LYS A 46 6.56 6.59 -8.14
C LYS A 46 6.22 6.27 -6.69
N TYR A 47 4.94 6.13 -6.38
CA TYR A 47 4.50 5.83 -5.02
C TYR A 47 4.82 4.41 -4.57
N LEU A 48 4.92 3.46 -5.48
CA LEU A 48 5.20 2.05 -5.21
C LEU A 48 6.68 1.66 -5.48
N ASP A 49 7.56 2.65 -5.64
CA ASP A 49 8.99 2.44 -5.89
C ASP A 49 9.77 2.04 -4.62
N TYR A 50 9.24 1.03 -3.91
CA TYR A 50 9.82 0.54 -2.65
C TYR A 50 10.70 -0.69 -2.81
N LEU A 51 10.72 -1.31 -3.98
CA LEU A 51 11.60 -2.43 -4.23
C LEU A 51 13.02 -1.97 -4.59
N PRO A 52 14.06 -2.60 -4.03
CA PRO A 52 15.43 -2.35 -4.46
C PRO A 52 15.58 -2.59 -5.96
N PRO A 53 16.48 -1.87 -6.63
CA PRO A 53 16.70 -1.99 -8.07
C PRO A 53 16.92 -3.43 -8.55
N GLU A 54 17.52 -4.27 -7.70
CA GLU A 54 17.81 -5.68 -8.01
C GLU A 54 16.55 -6.55 -8.13
N LEU A 55 15.43 -6.11 -7.55
CA LEU A 55 14.16 -6.84 -7.54
C LEU A 55 13.07 -6.21 -8.44
N LYS A 56 13.41 -5.15 -9.17
CA LYS A 56 12.48 -4.43 -10.07
C LYS A 56 12.26 -5.11 -11.43
N ASN A 57 12.30 -6.43 -11.50
CA ASN A 57 12.16 -7.16 -12.77
C ASN A 57 10.71 -7.22 -13.29
N GLU A 58 9.72 -6.82 -12.50
CA GLU A 58 8.32 -6.84 -12.89
C GLU A 58 7.66 -5.46 -12.78
N GLU A 59 6.86 -5.10 -13.78
CA GLU A 59 6.03 -3.90 -13.70
C GLU A 59 4.97 -4.06 -12.61
N VAL A 60 5.13 -3.32 -11.51
CA VAL A 60 4.20 -3.37 -10.37
C VAL A 60 2.78 -2.98 -10.79
N VAL A 61 2.64 -2.06 -11.75
CA VAL A 61 1.35 -1.54 -12.23
C VAL A 61 1.36 -1.36 -13.75
N THR A 62 0.32 -1.87 -14.41
CA THR A 62 0.08 -1.67 -15.85
C THR A 62 -1.34 -1.18 -16.10
N SER A 63 -1.55 -0.47 -17.20
CA SER A 63 -2.88 -0.04 -17.65
C SER A 63 -3.85 -1.22 -17.81
N SER A 64 -3.34 -2.37 -18.28
CA SER A 64 -4.12 -3.59 -18.43
C SER A 64 -4.59 -4.14 -17.08
N ALA A 65 -3.73 -4.10 -16.04
CA ALA A 65 -4.09 -4.52 -14.69
C ALA A 65 -5.19 -3.62 -14.11
N ILE A 66 -5.07 -2.29 -14.25
CA ILE A 66 -6.09 -1.34 -13.77
C ILE A 66 -7.44 -1.60 -14.45
N ASN A 67 -7.46 -1.76 -15.77
CA ASN A 67 -8.68 -2.10 -16.52
C ASN A 67 -9.31 -3.41 -16.02
N ASN A 68 -8.48 -4.40 -15.67
CA ASN A 68 -8.97 -5.67 -15.12
C ASN A 68 -9.59 -5.49 -13.73
N TYR A 69 -9.04 -4.63 -12.87
CA TYR A 69 -9.62 -4.34 -11.54
C TYR A 69 -11.00 -3.67 -11.66
N VAL A 70 -11.13 -2.70 -12.57
CA VAL A 70 -12.41 -2.06 -12.87
C VAL A 70 -13.42 -3.08 -13.42
N ARG A 71 -13.03 -3.88 -14.42
CA ARG A 71 -13.92 -4.89 -15.03
C ARG A 71 -14.40 -5.95 -14.03
N ARG A 72 -13.56 -6.32 -13.06
CA ARG A 72 -13.92 -7.26 -11.98
C ARG A 72 -14.74 -6.63 -10.85
N GLY A 73 -14.99 -5.33 -10.90
CA GLY A 73 -15.69 -4.61 -9.84
C GLY A 73 -14.94 -4.62 -8.51
N ILE A 74 -13.61 -4.59 -8.56
CA ILE A 74 -12.76 -4.48 -7.36
C ILE A 74 -12.61 -3.00 -6.96
N MET A 75 -12.68 -2.11 -7.93
CA MET A 75 -12.66 -0.67 -7.73
C MET A 75 -13.64 0.02 -8.69
N PRO A 76 -14.12 1.24 -8.39
CA PRO A 76 -14.94 2.01 -9.30
C PRO A 76 -14.19 2.37 -10.59
N GLY A 77 -14.93 2.54 -11.69
CA GLY A 77 -14.40 2.96 -12.97
C GLY A 77 -14.04 4.45 -13.01
N PRO A 78 -13.23 4.86 -14.00
CA PRO A 78 -12.84 6.27 -14.16
C PRO A 78 -14.03 7.16 -14.53
N ILE A 79 -14.07 8.38 -14.00
CA ILE A 79 -15.09 9.37 -14.33
C ILE A 79 -14.60 10.19 -15.55
N LYS A 80 -15.33 10.18 -16.66
CA LYS A 80 -14.93 10.83 -17.91
C LYS A 80 -13.49 10.51 -18.33
N LYS A 81 -13.09 9.22 -18.23
CA LYS A 81 -11.75 8.71 -18.53
C LYS A 81 -10.64 9.22 -17.59
N LYS A 82 -10.98 9.82 -16.45
CA LYS A 82 -10.02 10.33 -15.47
C LYS A 82 -10.15 9.60 -14.14
N TYR A 83 -9.00 9.37 -13.50
CA TYR A 83 -8.87 8.80 -12.16
C TYR A 83 -8.61 9.94 -11.17
N TYR A 84 -9.36 9.98 -10.09
CA TYR A 84 -9.28 10.99 -9.03
C TYR A 84 -8.69 10.36 -7.76
N ARG A 85 -8.42 11.17 -6.74
CA ARG A 85 -7.82 10.75 -5.46
C ARG A 85 -8.39 9.44 -4.90
N PRO A 86 -9.71 9.20 -4.80
CA PRO A 86 -10.23 7.93 -4.29
C PRO A 86 -9.84 6.72 -5.16
N HIS A 87 -9.79 6.87 -6.46
CA HIS A 87 -9.36 5.80 -7.36
C HIS A 87 -7.87 5.48 -7.16
N ILE A 88 -7.04 6.49 -6.99
CA ILE A 88 -5.59 6.34 -6.75
C ILE A 88 -5.37 5.66 -5.41
N ALA A 89 -6.07 6.06 -4.35
CA ALA A 89 -6.03 5.42 -3.05
C ALA A 89 -6.42 3.92 -3.12
N CYS A 90 -7.51 3.59 -3.81
CA CYS A 90 -7.89 2.20 -4.06
C CYS A 90 -6.79 1.42 -4.79
N LEU A 91 -6.18 2.01 -5.82
CA LEU A 91 -5.11 1.38 -6.59
C LEU A 91 -3.86 1.13 -5.73
N LEU A 92 -3.49 2.07 -4.85
CA LEU A 92 -2.39 1.90 -3.93
C LEU A 92 -2.63 0.72 -2.97
N MET A 93 -3.84 0.64 -2.38
CA MET A 93 -4.23 -0.50 -1.54
C MET A 93 -4.19 -1.83 -2.32
N ILE A 94 -4.77 -1.88 -3.53
CA ILE A 94 -4.78 -3.09 -4.37
C ILE A 94 -3.35 -3.53 -4.69
N CYS A 95 -2.51 -2.61 -5.14
CA CYS A 95 -1.14 -2.92 -5.56
C CYS A 95 -0.26 -3.41 -4.41
N THR A 96 -0.50 -2.92 -3.21
CA THR A 96 0.20 -3.39 -2.01
C THR A 96 -0.33 -4.76 -1.56
N LEU A 97 -1.65 -4.91 -1.46
CA LEU A 97 -2.27 -6.14 -0.97
C LEU A 97 -2.11 -7.32 -1.92
N LYS A 98 -2.06 -7.10 -3.24
CA LYS A 98 -1.93 -8.17 -4.24
C LYS A 98 -0.66 -9.00 -4.12
N GLN A 99 0.33 -8.52 -3.38
CA GLN A 99 1.58 -9.25 -3.13
C GLN A 99 1.39 -10.40 -2.15
N SER A 100 0.36 -10.34 -1.31
CA SER A 100 0.09 -11.32 -0.26
C SER A 100 -1.31 -11.93 -0.35
N LEU A 101 -2.28 -11.24 -0.97
CA LEU A 101 -3.67 -11.64 -1.04
C LEU A 101 -4.12 -11.90 -2.48
N ASN A 102 -5.02 -12.87 -2.65
CA ASN A 102 -5.70 -13.07 -3.92
C ASN A 102 -6.78 -12.00 -4.18
N MET A 103 -7.19 -11.84 -5.43
CA MET A 103 -8.14 -10.79 -5.85
C MET A 103 -9.53 -10.90 -5.19
N SER A 104 -9.97 -12.08 -4.83
CA SER A 104 -11.26 -12.27 -4.14
C SER A 104 -11.21 -11.75 -2.71
N MET A 105 -10.11 -11.99 -2.00
CA MET A 105 -9.89 -11.45 -0.65
C MET A 105 -9.72 -9.92 -0.68
N ILE A 106 -8.98 -9.39 -1.66
CA ILE A 106 -8.83 -7.94 -1.83
C ILE A 106 -10.19 -7.28 -2.06
N LYS A 107 -11.05 -7.88 -2.88
CA LYS A 107 -12.41 -7.36 -3.13
C LYS A 107 -13.25 -7.27 -1.86
N ILE A 108 -13.09 -8.21 -0.93
CA ILE A 108 -13.80 -8.20 0.35
C ILE A 108 -13.21 -7.16 1.32
N ALA A 109 -11.87 -7.01 1.29
CA ALA A 109 -11.14 -6.12 2.21
C ALA A 109 -11.26 -4.64 1.84
N LEU A 110 -11.48 -4.33 0.55
CA LEU A 110 -11.61 -2.94 0.12
C LEU A 110 -13.01 -2.39 0.42
N PRO A 111 -13.11 -1.09 0.75
CA PRO A 111 -14.41 -0.45 0.88
C PRO A 111 -15.12 -0.54 -0.47
N THR A 112 -16.20 -1.27 -0.52
CA THR A 112 -17.07 -1.27 -1.68
C THR A 112 -17.77 0.08 -1.73
N CYS A 113 -17.41 0.90 -2.72
CA CYS A 113 -18.34 1.89 -3.15
C CYS A 113 -19.53 1.12 -3.74
N GLU A 114 -20.69 1.19 -3.14
CA GLU A 114 -21.92 0.54 -3.65
C GLU A 114 -22.39 1.13 -4.99
N CYS A 115 -21.64 2.07 -5.52
CA CYS A 115 -21.81 2.57 -6.88
C CYS A 115 -21.39 1.47 -7.86
N SER A 116 -22.31 0.58 -8.21
CA SER A 116 -22.13 -0.34 -9.34
C SER A 116 -21.86 0.47 -10.62
N ALA A 117 -21.11 -0.12 -11.54
CA ALA A 117 -20.72 0.54 -12.81
C ALA A 117 -21.94 1.07 -13.61
N ASP A 118 -23.14 0.55 -13.34
CA ASP A 118 -24.41 0.91 -13.99
C ASP A 118 -25.34 1.77 -13.13
N ALA A 119 -25.10 1.87 -11.82
CA ALA A 119 -25.85 2.73 -10.92
C ALA A 119 -24.93 3.75 -10.27
N ARG A 120 -24.77 4.90 -10.91
CA ARG A 120 -24.28 6.08 -10.23
C ARG A 120 -25.17 6.30 -9.01
N CYS A 121 -24.62 6.22 -7.80
CA CYS A 121 -25.40 6.69 -6.67
C CYS A 121 -25.73 8.17 -6.97
N ASP A 122 -26.98 8.55 -6.77
CA ASP A 122 -27.46 9.90 -7.06
C ASP A 122 -26.65 10.98 -6.33
N GLU A 123 -25.99 10.65 -5.23
CA GLU A 123 -25.08 11.50 -4.48
C GLU A 123 -23.74 11.74 -5.21
N CYS A 124 -23.16 10.72 -5.84
CA CYS A 124 -21.94 10.88 -6.66
C CYS A 124 -22.22 11.63 -7.99
N ALA A 125 -23.48 11.61 -8.45
CA ALA A 125 -23.88 12.29 -9.69
C ALA A 125 -24.21 13.77 -9.49
N LYS A 126 -24.57 14.19 -8.27
CA LYS A 126 -25.05 15.55 -7.95
C LYS A 126 -23.98 16.50 -7.44
N SER A 127 -22.81 15.98 -7.05
CA SER A 127 -21.73 16.85 -6.56
C SER A 127 -20.87 17.36 -7.71
N PRO A 128 -20.58 18.66 -7.77
CA PRO A 128 -19.60 19.19 -8.71
C PRO A 128 -18.26 18.54 -8.44
N VAL A 129 -17.57 18.16 -9.52
CA VAL A 129 -16.22 17.62 -9.50
C VAL A 129 -15.32 18.60 -8.75
N GLY A 130 -14.92 18.25 -7.51
CA GLY A 130 -14.07 19.11 -6.67
C GLY A 130 -14.66 19.47 -5.30
N SER A 131 -15.95 19.22 -5.02
CA SER A 131 -16.46 19.39 -3.66
C SER A 131 -16.19 18.14 -2.84
N ALA A 132 -15.37 18.33 -1.80
CA ALA A 132 -15.06 17.34 -0.77
C ALA A 132 -16.34 16.76 -0.15
N GLU A 133 -16.26 15.47 0.20
CA GLU A 133 -17.13 14.81 1.17
C GLU A 133 -18.49 14.26 0.66
N ASN A 134 -18.44 13.49 -0.41
CA ASN A 134 -19.49 12.50 -0.66
C ASN A 134 -19.27 11.28 0.23
N SER A 135 -20.35 10.66 0.72
CA SER A 135 -20.33 9.46 1.58
C SER A 135 -19.37 8.37 1.06
N CYS A 136 -19.32 8.15 -0.25
CA CYS A 136 -18.40 7.20 -0.87
C CYS A 136 -16.92 7.61 -0.75
N THR A 137 -16.62 8.90 -0.88
CA THR A 137 -15.24 9.41 -0.75
C THR A 137 -14.77 9.32 0.70
N SER A 138 -15.64 9.60 1.66
CA SER A 138 -15.31 9.51 3.08
C SER A 138 -15.01 8.07 3.51
N GLY A 139 -15.74 7.08 3.00
CA GLY A 139 -15.48 5.67 3.26
C GLY A 139 -14.11 5.20 2.72
N VAL A 140 -13.77 5.60 1.48
CA VAL A 140 -12.46 5.30 0.88
C VAL A 140 -11.34 6.00 1.64
N ARG A 141 -11.54 7.26 2.04
CA ARG A 141 -10.56 8.03 2.83
C ARG A 141 -10.26 7.34 4.15
N SER A 142 -11.29 7.05 4.95
CA SER A 142 -11.14 6.39 6.25
C SER A 142 -10.44 5.03 6.14
N ALA A 143 -10.81 4.23 5.13
CA ALA A 143 -10.16 2.95 4.88
C ALA A 143 -8.69 3.11 4.47
N TYR A 144 -8.38 4.09 3.63
CA TYR A 144 -7.03 4.36 3.20
C TYR A 144 -6.13 4.85 4.34
N GLU A 145 -6.60 5.79 5.17
CA GLU A 145 -5.88 6.29 6.35
C GLU A 145 -5.61 5.16 7.36
N SER A 146 -6.60 4.30 7.60
CA SER A 146 -6.43 3.10 8.43
C SER A 146 -5.42 2.13 7.82
N PHE A 147 -5.45 1.94 6.50
CA PHE A 147 -4.52 1.08 5.78
C PHE A 147 -3.08 1.57 5.91
N ILE A 148 -2.82 2.88 5.70
CA ILE A 148 -1.48 3.47 5.83
C ILE A 148 -0.94 3.26 7.24
N SER A 149 -1.73 3.58 8.26
CA SER A 149 -1.33 3.45 9.65
C SER A 149 -0.88 2.02 9.97
N ARG A 150 -1.65 1.02 9.53
CA ARG A 150 -1.33 -0.40 9.71
C ARG A 150 -0.12 -0.84 8.88
N HIS A 151 -0.01 -0.35 7.65
CA HIS A 151 1.12 -0.63 6.77
C HIS A 151 2.44 -0.15 7.40
N ASP A 152 2.49 1.07 7.92
CA ASP A 152 3.67 1.64 8.55
C ASP A 152 4.07 0.89 9.83
N LEU A 153 3.08 0.50 10.62
CA LEU A 153 3.31 -0.30 11.82
C LEU A 153 3.88 -1.68 11.46
N THR A 154 3.30 -2.34 10.46
CA THR A 154 3.78 -3.64 9.96
C THR A 154 5.20 -3.54 9.41
N ALA A 155 5.52 -2.48 8.67
CA ALA A 155 6.86 -2.25 8.14
C ALA A 155 7.90 -2.09 9.27
N LYS A 156 7.59 -1.32 10.30
CA LYS A 156 8.45 -1.16 11.50
C LYS A 156 8.67 -2.50 12.20
N TYR A 157 7.60 -3.26 12.42
CA TYR A 157 7.68 -4.59 13.02
C TYR A 157 8.54 -5.54 12.19
N PHE A 158 8.35 -5.56 10.88
CA PHE A 158 9.15 -6.41 9.99
C PHE A 158 10.63 -6.07 10.04
N VAL A 159 10.98 -4.79 10.01
CA VAL A 159 12.37 -4.33 10.16
C VAL A 159 12.98 -4.80 11.49
N GLN A 160 12.22 -4.72 12.58
CA GLN A 160 12.66 -5.20 13.88
C GLN A 160 12.92 -6.72 13.87
N GLN A 161 12.04 -7.51 13.27
CA GLN A 161 12.25 -8.97 13.14
C GLN A 161 13.47 -9.30 12.27
N VAL A 162 13.69 -8.57 11.19
CA VAL A 162 14.87 -8.73 10.35
C VAL A 162 16.16 -8.42 11.12
N ARG A 163 16.17 -7.39 11.97
CA ARG A 163 17.32 -7.07 12.84
C ARG A 163 17.61 -8.19 13.82
N LEU A 164 16.59 -8.73 14.49
CA LEU A 164 16.72 -9.83 15.42
C LEU A 164 17.28 -11.08 14.75
N ALA A 165 16.71 -11.47 13.62
CA ALA A 165 17.18 -12.62 12.84
C ALA A 165 18.63 -12.41 12.35
N SER A 166 18.96 -11.20 11.91
CA SER A 166 20.31 -10.85 11.46
C SER A 166 21.33 -10.94 12.59
N ALA A 167 21.00 -10.45 13.78
CA ALA A 167 21.86 -10.53 14.95
C ALA A 167 22.15 -11.98 15.34
N ALA A 168 21.12 -12.83 15.35
CA ALA A 168 21.24 -14.25 15.63
C ALA A 168 22.12 -15.00 14.60
N LEU A 169 21.99 -14.67 13.30
CA LEU A 169 22.75 -15.31 12.22
C LEU A 169 24.21 -14.85 12.13
N LEU A 170 24.49 -13.60 12.52
CA LEU A 170 25.78 -12.98 12.31
C LEU A 170 26.71 -13.05 13.54
N ASP A 171 26.24 -13.63 14.64
CA ASP A 171 27.04 -13.75 15.89
C ASP A 171 27.58 -12.38 16.37
N HIS A 172 26.74 -11.36 16.28
CA HIS A 172 27.11 -10.08 16.82
C HIS A 172 26.94 -10.08 18.34
N ASP A 173 28.03 -9.82 19.06
CA ASP A 173 28.05 -9.58 20.52
C ASP A 173 27.30 -8.28 20.92
N GLU A 174 26.89 -7.47 19.98
CA GLU A 174 26.00 -6.33 20.21
C GLU A 174 24.58 -6.87 20.44
N LYS A 175 24.23 -7.02 21.71
CA LYS A 175 22.81 -7.12 22.12
C LYS A 175 22.11 -5.93 21.47
N PRO A 176 21.16 -6.15 20.56
CA PRO A 176 20.38 -5.03 20.05
C PRO A 176 19.74 -4.36 21.26
N ASP A 177 19.94 -3.04 21.37
CA ASP A 177 19.27 -2.21 22.38
C ASP A 177 17.79 -2.11 21.95
N ILE A 178 17.11 -3.24 22.04
CA ILE A 178 15.72 -3.38 21.73
C ILE A 178 14.99 -3.14 23.05
N ALA A 179 14.53 -1.92 23.22
CA ALA A 179 13.38 -1.70 24.07
C ALA A 179 12.28 -2.61 23.56
N VAL A 180 12.08 -3.73 24.21
CA VAL A 180 10.95 -4.64 23.99
C VAL A 180 9.72 -3.82 24.29
N GLN A 181 9.15 -3.21 23.25
CA GLN A 181 7.79 -2.73 23.32
C GLN A 181 6.95 -3.95 23.66
N THR A 182 6.33 -3.83 24.80
CA THR A 182 5.71 -4.92 25.56
C THR A 182 4.80 -5.78 24.71
N THR A 183 4.78 -7.06 25.01
CA THR A 183 3.88 -8.10 24.47
C THR A 183 2.43 -7.65 24.36
N GLU A 184 2.00 -6.67 25.15
CA GLU A 184 0.67 -6.06 25.14
C GLU A 184 0.39 -5.23 23.87
N GLU A 185 1.38 -4.50 23.31
CA GLU A 185 1.19 -3.78 22.05
C GLU A 185 1.09 -4.75 20.86
N LEU A 186 1.79 -5.88 20.91
CA LEU A 186 1.68 -6.95 19.91
C LEU A 186 0.33 -7.67 20.00
N LEU A 187 -0.20 -7.90 21.19
CA LEU A 187 -1.50 -8.53 21.40
C LEU A 187 -2.66 -7.61 20.98
N SER A 188 -2.52 -6.30 21.13
CA SER A 188 -3.52 -5.34 20.64
C SER A 188 -3.65 -5.31 19.11
N LEU A 189 -2.59 -5.72 18.39
CA LEU A 189 -2.56 -5.83 16.92
C LEU A 189 -3.22 -7.10 16.39
N ILE A 190 -3.30 -8.16 17.19
CA ILE A 190 -3.87 -9.45 16.81
C ILE A 190 -5.38 -9.53 17.13
N HIS A 191 -5.88 -8.63 17.98
CA HIS A 191 -7.26 -8.63 18.49
C HIS A 191 -8.18 -7.61 17.78
N ILE A 192 -7.98 -7.42 16.47
CA ILE A 192 -8.96 -6.67 15.65
C ILE A 192 -9.57 -7.60 14.60
#